data_228ea89a88b9fb3e9141eea5e9837453
#
_entry.id   228ea89a88b9fb3e9141eea5e9837453
#
_cell.length_a   1.000
_cell.length_b   1.000
_cell.length_c   1.000
_cell.angle_alpha   90.00
_cell.angle_beta   90.00
_cell.angle_gamma   90.00
#
_symmetry.space_group_name_H-M   'P 1'
#
loop_
_entity.id
_entity.type
_entity.pdbx_description
1 polymer ?
#
loop_
_entity_poly.entity_id
_entity_poly.type
_entity_poly.pdbx_seq_one_letter_code
_entity_poly.pdbx_strand_id
1 'polypeptide(L)'
;PYLGSRRQNDEQKADMEFVFHNNYGELDYISCWFMLGSNYIKGSKAKYAFVSTNSICQGLQMALLWKRIYANNEEINFAYTSFKWSNNAKYNAGVTVIIVGVSNSADVQKRVIYSNKSSKVVENISPLLINAPTVFIESRTMPLLPNMPTMNFGNMPADGGKLILSDEERRDLIRREPRAEQFIKPLIGADDFINGKHRWCIWLLDKKEEEYLRIPDIKQRIDDLRIIREKSSRPQLAATPHLFAQITQPMGISFILIPRVSSENRTYIPIGYLTENNIAGDSCMVIGTNHISLFAILTSKMHMAWVK
;
A
#
# COMPACT_ATOMS: atom_id res chain seq x y z
N PRO A 1 15.93 -14.50 -4.57
CA PRO A 1 14.52 -14.85 -4.78
C PRO A 1 13.54 -13.86 -4.08
N TYR A 2 13.96 -13.14 -3.03
CA TYR A 2 13.10 -12.27 -2.20
C TYR A 2 12.87 -10.88 -2.78
N LEU A 3 12.70 -10.77 -4.09
CA LEU A 3 12.59 -9.50 -4.80
C LEU A 3 11.11 -9.13 -4.98
N GLY A 4 10.73 -7.95 -4.50
CA GLY A 4 9.38 -7.43 -4.65
C GLY A 4 9.02 -7.14 -6.10
N SER A 5 7.74 -7.21 -6.45
CA SER A 5 7.21 -7.12 -7.82
C SER A 5 7.75 -5.92 -8.63
N ARG A 6 7.88 -4.76 -7.99
CA ARG A 6 8.37 -3.53 -8.64
C ARG A 6 9.86 -3.49 -8.95
N ARG A 7 10.63 -4.44 -8.41
CA ARG A 7 12.09 -4.53 -8.56
C ARG A 7 12.53 -5.68 -9.44
N GLN A 8 11.59 -6.48 -9.94
CA GLN A 8 11.87 -7.60 -10.85
C GLN A 8 12.31 -7.06 -12.20
N ASN A 9 13.36 -7.66 -12.74
CA ASN A 9 13.82 -7.41 -14.12
C ASN A 9 12.94 -8.18 -15.13
N ASP A 10 13.23 -8.04 -16.42
CA ASP A 10 12.39 -8.62 -17.45
C ASP A 10 12.47 -10.16 -17.51
N GLU A 11 13.63 -10.75 -17.20
CA GLU A 11 13.78 -12.22 -17.08
C GLU A 11 12.93 -12.77 -15.93
N GLN A 12 12.98 -12.12 -14.76
CA GLN A 12 12.19 -12.51 -13.60
C GLN A 12 10.68 -12.35 -13.83
N LYS A 13 10.28 -11.34 -14.57
CA LYS A 13 8.88 -11.18 -14.99
C LYS A 13 8.45 -12.26 -15.96
N ALA A 14 9.33 -12.69 -16.88
CA ALA A 14 9.07 -13.80 -17.77
C ALA A 14 8.91 -15.13 -17.00
N ASP A 15 9.74 -15.36 -15.97
CA ASP A 15 9.58 -16.51 -15.07
C ASP A 15 8.23 -16.45 -14.31
N MET A 16 7.83 -15.27 -13.84
CA MET A 16 6.53 -15.08 -13.18
C MET A 16 5.39 -15.39 -14.13
N GLU A 17 5.46 -14.91 -15.37
CA GLU A 17 4.47 -15.22 -16.44
C GLU A 17 4.40 -16.72 -16.71
N PHE A 18 5.55 -17.39 -16.85
CA PHE A 18 5.63 -18.82 -17.10
C PHE A 18 5.01 -19.64 -15.96
N VAL A 19 5.25 -19.26 -14.71
CA VAL A 19 4.76 -20.02 -13.54
C VAL A 19 3.29 -19.74 -13.25
N PHE A 20 2.84 -18.51 -13.41
CA PHE A 20 1.51 -18.06 -12.94
C PHE A 20 0.52 -17.80 -14.07
N HIS A 21 0.97 -17.52 -15.28
CA HIS A 21 0.19 -17.15 -16.48
C HIS A 21 -0.64 -15.87 -16.36
N ASN A 22 -1.17 -15.54 -15.18
CA ASN A 22 -1.99 -14.34 -14.95
C ASN A 22 -2.00 -13.93 -13.46
N ASN A 23 -2.45 -12.71 -13.18
CA ASN A 23 -2.68 -12.18 -11.81
C ASN A 23 -1.50 -12.36 -10.85
N TYR A 24 -0.27 -12.11 -11.32
CA TYR A 24 0.97 -12.21 -10.54
C TYR A 24 1.65 -10.87 -10.26
N GLY A 25 1.16 -9.77 -10.83
CA GLY A 25 1.84 -8.47 -10.80
C GLY A 25 2.15 -7.89 -9.41
N GLU A 26 1.45 -8.36 -8.37
CA GLU A 26 1.71 -7.95 -6.98
C GLU A 26 2.52 -8.99 -6.18
N LEU A 27 2.89 -10.13 -6.80
CA LEU A 27 3.62 -11.19 -6.12
C LEU A 27 5.13 -10.94 -6.10
N ASP A 28 5.75 -11.19 -4.95
CA ASP A 28 7.21 -11.25 -4.83
C ASP A 28 7.76 -12.47 -5.59
N TYR A 29 8.97 -12.35 -6.12
CA TYR A 29 9.57 -13.38 -6.96
C TYR A 29 9.70 -14.75 -6.27
N ILE A 30 9.83 -14.77 -4.94
CA ILE A 30 9.84 -16.01 -4.14
C ILE A 30 8.57 -16.87 -4.33
N SER A 31 7.47 -16.26 -4.72
CA SER A 31 6.20 -16.97 -4.97
C SER A 31 6.33 -18.05 -6.05
N CYS A 32 7.26 -17.91 -7.00
CA CYS A 32 7.55 -18.94 -8.00
C CYS A 32 7.97 -20.26 -7.34
N TRP A 33 8.84 -20.22 -6.32
CA TRP A 33 9.28 -21.42 -5.63
C TRP A 33 8.14 -22.12 -4.89
N PHE A 34 7.26 -21.36 -4.26
CA PHE A 34 6.07 -21.92 -3.61
C PHE A 34 5.14 -22.58 -4.62
N MET A 35 4.92 -21.95 -5.77
CA MET A 35 4.05 -22.54 -6.82
C MET A 35 4.69 -23.75 -7.49
N LEU A 36 5.99 -23.71 -7.78
CA LEU A 36 6.74 -24.85 -8.29
C LEU A 36 6.79 -26.00 -7.29
N GLY A 37 6.97 -25.69 -6.00
CA GLY A 37 6.90 -26.69 -4.92
C GLY A 37 5.52 -27.35 -4.85
N SER A 38 4.45 -26.55 -4.95
CA SER A 38 3.07 -27.05 -5.01
C SER A 38 2.88 -27.97 -6.23
N ASN A 39 3.25 -27.52 -7.41
CA ASN A 39 3.16 -28.36 -8.62
C ASN A 39 3.95 -29.68 -8.51
N TYR A 40 5.12 -29.66 -7.84
CA TYR A 40 5.97 -30.81 -7.66
C TYR A 40 5.36 -31.88 -6.74
N ILE A 41 4.71 -31.45 -5.63
CA ILE A 41 4.12 -32.37 -4.66
C ILE A 41 2.67 -32.79 -5.01
N LYS A 42 2.08 -32.17 -6.01
CA LYS A 42 0.67 -32.40 -6.40
C LYS A 42 0.38 -33.88 -6.61
N GLY A 43 -0.63 -34.40 -5.91
CA GLY A 43 -1.04 -35.80 -6.00
C GLY A 43 -0.04 -36.81 -5.41
N SER A 44 0.95 -36.35 -4.63
CA SER A 44 1.95 -37.19 -3.96
C SER A 44 1.92 -37.02 -2.43
N LYS A 45 2.65 -37.88 -1.72
CA LYS A 45 2.89 -37.73 -0.26
C LYS A 45 4.08 -36.85 0.08
N ALA A 46 4.73 -36.27 -0.93
CA ALA A 46 5.86 -35.36 -0.73
C ALA A 46 5.42 -34.08 -0.01
N LYS A 47 6.38 -33.42 0.61
CA LYS A 47 6.20 -32.16 1.34
C LYS A 47 7.31 -31.22 0.94
N TYR A 48 7.06 -29.92 1.02
CA TYR A 48 8.11 -28.92 0.89
C TYR A 48 8.03 -27.89 2.01
N ALA A 49 9.13 -27.21 2.25
CA ALA A 49 9.16 -26.08 3.17
C ALA A 49 10.18 -25.05 2.70
N PHE A 50 9.83 -23.77 2.81
CA PHE A 50 10.71 -22.69 2.43
C PHE A 50 10.77 -21.61 3.51
N VAL A 51 11.94 -20.98 3.59
CA VAL A 51 12.12 -19.69 4.27
C VAL A 51 11.72 -18.60 3.29
N SER A 52 10.91 -17.65 3.72
CA SER A 52 10.47 -16.54 2.90
C SER A 52 10.38 -15.26 3.71
N THR A 53 10.30 -14.12 3.03
CA THR A 53 9.79 -12.89 3.64
C THR A 53 8.33 -13.10 4.04
N ASN A 54 7.87 -12.42 5.09
CA ASN A 54 6.51 -12.56 5.58
C ASN A 54 5.44 -11.98 4.61
N SER A 55 5.86 -11.23 3.60
CA SER A 55 4.99 -10.60 2.59
C SER A 55 4.04 -11.58 1.89
N ILE A 56 4.47 -12.82 1.63
CA ILE A 56 3.61 -13.84 0.99
C ILE A 56 2.42 -14.28 1.84
N CYS A 57 2.46 -14.00 3.14
CA CYS A 57 1.38 -14.30 4.09
C CYS A 57 0.63 -13.03 4.52
N GLN A 58 0.81 -11.91 3.82
CA GLN A 58 0.23 -10.62 4.16
C GLN A 58 -0.37 -9.91 2.94
N GLY A 59 -1.31 -9.01 3.19
CA GLY A 59 -1.89 -8.13 2.17
C GLY A 59 -2.41 -8.88 0.95
N LEU A 60 -2.20 -8.30 -0.23
CA LEU A 60 -2.69 -8.85 -1.51
C LEU A 60 -2.02 -10.16 -1.90
N GLN A 61 -0.75 -10.36 -1.53
CA GLN A 61 0.01 -11.55 -1.92
C GLN A 61 -0.58 -12.83 -1.32
N MET A 62 -1.12 -12.73 -0.10
CA MET A 62 -1.74 -13.88 0.58
C MET A 62 -2.83 -14.53 -0.28
N ALA A 63 -3.81 -13.77 -0.74
CA ALA A 63 -4.89 -14.32 -1.55
C ALA A 63 -4.42 -14.79 -2.93
N LEU A 64 -3.50 -14.06 -3.57
CA LEU A 64 -3.01 -14.36 -4.92
C LEU A 64 -2.19 -15.66 -4.98
N LEU A 65 -1.36 -15.94 -3.97
CA LEU A 65 -0.51 -17.13 -3.92
C LEU A 65 -1.28 -18.33 -3.33
N TRP A 66 -1.79 -18.17 -2.11
CA TRP A 66 -2.28 -19.31 -1.34
C TRP A 66 -3.58 -19.89 -1.86
N LYS A 67 -4.45 -19.09 -2.46
CA LYS A 67 -5.66 -19.59 -3.11
C LYS A 67 -5.34 -20.63 -4.19
N ARG A 68 -4.22 -20.46 -4.92
CA ARG A 68 -3.77 -21.41 -5.96
C ARG A 68 -3.20 -22.69 -5.35
N ILE A 69 -2.41 -22.57 -4.30
CA ILE A 69 -1.83 -23.71 -3.58
C ILE A 69 -2.94 -24.54 -2.96
N TYR A 70 -3.90 -23.92 -2.27
CA TYR A 70 -5.03 -24.62 -1.68
C TYR A 70 -5.96 -25.25 -2.73
N ALA A 71 -6.04 -24.69 -3.94
CA ALA A 71 -6.78 -25.31 -5.06
C ALA A 71 -6.16 -26.64 -5.56
N ASN A 72 -4.90 -26.90 -5.23
CA ASN A 72 -4.23 -28.19 -5.46
C ASN A 72 -4.49 -29.23 -4.36
N ASN A 73 -5.43 -28.99 -3.45
CA ASN A 73 -5.69 -29.78 -2.23
C ASN A 73 -4.47 -29.86 -1.29
N GLU A 74 -3.73 -28.79 -1.20
CA GLU A 74 -2.59 -28.61 -0.33
C GLU A 74 -2.89 -27.63 0.77
N GLU A 75 -2.20 -27.74 1.88
CA GLU A 75 -2.34 -26.83 3.03
C GLU A 75 -1.03 -26.67 3.79
N ILE A 76 -1.00 -25.65 4.64
CA ILE A 76 0.11 -25.40 5.55
C ILE A 76 0.03 -26.40 6.70
N ASN A 77 1.04 -27.27 6.82
CA ASN A 77 1.13 -28.26 7.90
C ASN A 77 1.95 -27.77 9.11
N PHE A 78 2.93 -26.89 8.88
CA PHE A 78 3.59 -26.16 9.96
C PHE A 78 4.01 -24.76 9.50
N ALA A 79 4.14 -23.86 10.46
CA ALA A 79 4.67 -22.52 10.22
C ALA A 79 5.51 -22.01 11.39
N TYR A 80 6.61 -21.33 11.09
CA TYR A 80 7.27 -20.41 12.02
C TYR A 80 6.77 -19.00 11.71
N THR A 81 6.16 -18.37 12.70
CA THR A 81 5.69 -16.98 12.58
C THR A 81 6.85 -16.00 12.41
N SER A 82 6.53 -14.80 12.03
CA SER A 82 7.52 -13.74 11.70
C SER A 82 8.63 -13.59 12.76
N PHE A 83 9.86 -13.67 12.32
CA PHE A 83 11.04 -13.41 13.14
C PHE A 83 12.10 -12.65 12.33
N LYS A 84 12.98 -11.92 13.02
CA LYS A 84 14.09 -11.23 12.39
C LYS A 84 15.14 -12.22 11.93
N TRP A 85 15.47 -12.19 10.65
CA TRP A 85 16.59 -12.97 10.12
C TRP A 85 17.90 -12.43 10.68
N SER A 86 18.72 -13.32 11.24
CA SER A 86 20.09 -13.00 11.64
C SER A 86 21.02 -14.08 11.12
N ASN A 87 22.14 -13.68 10.55
CA ASN A 87 23.23 -14.57 10.17
C ASN A 87 24.56 -13.93 10.57
N ASN A 88 25.65 -14.70 10.52
CA ASN A 88 26.98 -14.21 10.85
C ASN A 88 27.64 -13.39 9.72
N ALA A 89 26.91 -12.95 8.71
CA ALA A 89 27.44 -12.16 7.63
C ALA A 89 27.71 -10.72 8.07
N LYS A 90 28.78 -10.13 7.52
CA LYS A 90 29.23 -8.76 7.82
C LYS A 90 28.17 -7.69 7.51
N TYR A 91 27.25 -7.98 6.58
CA TYR A 91 26.11 -7.14 6.24
C TYR A 91 24.83 -7.95 6.44
N ASN A 92 24.25 -7.82 7.62
CA ASN A 92 23.01 -8.53 7.95
C ASN A 92 21.81 -7.83 7.30
N ALA A 93 21.07 -8.54 6.46
CA ALA A 93 19.80 -8.03 5.94
C ALA A 93 18.77 -8.05 7.08
N GLY A 94 18.38 -6.88 7.58
CA GLY A 94 17.37 -6.73 8.64
C GLY A 94 15.95 -7.06 8.15
N VAL A 95 15.77 -8.24 7.55
CA VAL A 95 14.48 -8.69 7.00
C VAL A 95 13.71 -9.53 7.99
N THR A 96 12.39 -9.39 7.99
CA THR A 96 11.47 -10.25 8.72
C THR A 96 11.10 -11.42 7.83
N VAL A 97 11.31 -12.64 8.34
CA VAL A 97 11.09 -13.90 7.61
C VAL A 97 10.12 -14.80 8.34
N ILE A 98 9.58 -15.75 7.59
CA ILE A 98 8.75 -16.86 8.04
C ILE A 98 9.32 -18.17 7.50
N ILE A 99 8.94 -19.31 8.10
CA ILE A 99 9.14 -20.63 7.50
C ILE A 99 7.78 -21.28 7.35
N VAL A 100 7.49 -21.79 6.18
CA VAL A 100 6.20 -22.43 5.92
C VAL A 100 6.42 -23.77 5.25
N GLY A 101 5.84 -24.81 5.85
CA GLY A 101 5.79 -26.16 5.30
C GLY A 101 4.43 -26.48 4.74
N VAL A 102 4.40 -27.08 3.57
CA VAL A 102 3.20 -27.41 2.80
C VAL A 102 3.18 -28.90 2.47
N SER A 103 2.01 -29.48 2.53
CA SER A 103 1.77 -30.87 2.15
C SER A 103 0.35 -31.04 1.60
N ASN A 104 0.06 -32.19 1.01
CA ASN A 104 -1.30 -32.55 0.64
C ASN A 104 -2.19 -32.56 1.89
N SER A 105 -3.38 -32.02 1.80
CA SER A 105 -4.33 -31.92 2.92
C SER A 105 -4.72 -33.27 3.54
N ALA A 106 -4.80 -34.32 2.71
CA ALA A 106 -5.09 -35.67 3.16
C ALA A 106 -3.98 -36.30 4.02
N ASP A 107 -2.74 -35.78 3.93
CA ASP A 107 -1.57 -36.32 4.64
C ASP A 107 -1.24 -35.52 5.92
N VAL A 108 -2.02 -34.53 6.27
CA VAL A 108 -1.78 -33.70 7.46
C VAL A 108 -2.37 -34.36 8.70
N GLN A 109 -1.52 -34.98 9.50
CA GLN A 109 -1.90 -35.57 10.79
C GLN A 109 -1.90 -34.54 11.94
N LYS A 110 -1.03 -33.55 11.87
CA LYS A 110 -0.82 -32.55 12.91
C LYS A 110 -0.36 -31.24 12.32
N ARG A 111 -0.98 -30.12 12.74
CA ARG A 111 -0.56 -28.78 12.36
C ARG A 111 0.10 -28.09 13.55
N VAL A 112 1.25 -27.44 13.31
CA VAL A 112 2.03 -26.82 14.39
C VAL A 112 2.43 -25.40 13.98
N ILE A 113 2.08 -24.44 14.82
CA ILE A 113 2.59 -23.08 14.70
C ILE A 113 3.72 -22.91 15.72
N TYR A 114 4.90 -22.51 15.24
CA TYR A 114 6.07 -22.17 16.02
C TYR A 114 6.20 -20.65 16.13
N SER A 115 6.58 -20.18 17.31
CA SER A 115 7.00 -18.81 17.58
C SER A 115 8.36 -18.81 18.25
N ASN A 116 8.98 -17.64 18.45
CA ASN A 116 10.34 -17.54 19.04
C ASN A 116 10.51 -18.27 20.39
N LYS A 117 9.43 -18.52 21.11
CA LYS A 117 9.49 -19.08 22.48
C LYS A 117 8.57 -20.29 22.72
N SER A 118 7.74 -20.65 21.76
CA SER A 118 6.73 -21.69 21.97
C SER A 118 6.32 -22.36 20.66
N SER A 119 5.75 -23.56 20.80
CA SER A 119 5.05 -24.24 19.71
C SER A 119 3.64 -24.59 20.16
N LYS A 120 2.68 -24.50 19.25
CA LYS A 120 1.29 -24.82 19.54
C LYS A 120 0.73 -25.75 18.46
N VAL A 121 0.14 -26.87 18.87
CA VAL A 121 -0.66 -27.69 17.98
C VAL A 121 -2.01 -27.00 17.77
N VAL A 122 -2.43 -26.91 16.53
CA VAL A 122 -3.64 -26.17 16.12
C VAL A 122 -4.51 -27.03 15.20
N GLU A 123 -5.77 -26.69 15.09
CA GLU A 123 -6.70 -27.37 14.19
C GLU A 123 -6.53 -26.93 12.73
N ASN A 124 -6.19 -25.66 12.51
CA ASN A 124 -5.93 -25.11 11.19
C ASN A 124 -4.78 -24.11 11.22
N ILE A 125 -4.05 -23.98 10.12
CA ILE A 125 -3.11 -22.87 9.89
C ILE A 125 -3.59 -22.13 8.66
N SER A 126 -4.19 -20.96 8.89
CA SER A 126 -4.56 -20.09 7.77
C SER A 126 -3.30 -19.51 7.09
N PRO A 127 -3.39 -19.04 5.84
CA PRO A 127 -2.26 -18.38 5.18
C PRO A 127 -1.73 -17.12 5.88
N LEU A 128 -2.48 -16.58 6.85
CA LEU A 128 -2.00 -15.52 7.77
C LEU A 128 -1.14 -16.05 8.92
N LEU A 129 -0.86 -17.36 8.94
CA LEU A 129 -0.09 -18.09 9.95
C LEU A 129 -0.70 -18.01 11.35
N ILE A 130 -2.01 -18.02 11.44
CA ILE A 130 -2.78 -18.07 12.69
C ILE A 130 -3.73 -19.27 12.71
N ASN A 131 -4.11 -19.69 13.92
CA ASN A 131 -5.13 -20.72 14.12
C ASN A 131 -6.53 -20.13 13.86
N ALA A 132 -6.95 -20.13 12.62
CA ALA A 132 -8.24 -19.63 12.19
C ALA A 132 -8.69 -20.34 10.92
N PRO A 133 -9.99 -20.33 10.57
CA PRO A 133 -10.46 -20.80 9.27
C PRO A 133 -9.72 -20.11 8.13
N THR A 134 -9.48 -20.86 7.06
CA THR A 134 -8.86 -20.30 5.84
C THR A 134 -9.88 -19.46 5.07
N VAL A 135 -9.64 -18.16 5.01
CA VAL A 135 -10.46 -17.20 4.27
C VAL A 135 -9.56 -16.40 3.33
N PHE A 136 -9.90 -16.34 2.04
CA PHE A 136 -9.19 -15.53 1.06
C PHE A 136 -9.96 -14.25 0.79
N ILE A 137 -9.36 -13.12 1.17
CA ILE A 137 -9.91 -11.78 0.93
C ILE A 137 -9.22 -11.22 -0.31
N GLU A 138 -9.99 -11.07 -1.39
CA GLU A 138 -9.50 -10.52 -2.64
C GLU A 138 -9.65 -8.99 -2.65
N SER A 139 -8.74 -8.33 -3.36
CA SER A 139 -8.83 -6.88 -3.59
C SER A 139 -10.08 -6.55 -4.39
N ARG A 140 -10.75 -5.47 -4.01
CA ARG A 140 -11.92 -4.93 -4.71
C ARG A 140 -11.70 -3.46 -5.02
N THR A 141 -12.19 -3.04 -6.17
CA THR A 141 -12.17 -1.63 -6.60
C THR A 141 -13.48 -0.91 -6.25
N MET A 142 -14.53 -1.68 -5.95
CA MET A 142 -15.85 -1.15 -5.63
C MET A 142 -16.30 -1.56 -4.23
N PRO A 143 -17.07 -0.74 -3.53
CA PRO A 143 -17.68 -1.10 -2.26
C PRO A 143 -18.57 -2.33 -2.34
N LEU A 144 -18.74 -3.04 -1.22
CA LEU A 144 -19.67 -4.17 -1.12
C LEU A 144 -21.13 -3.77 -1.33
N LEU A 145 -21.49 -2.59 -0.83
CA LEU A 145 -22.84 -2.05 -0.94
C LEU A 145 -22.84 -0.92 -1.98
N PRO A 146 -23.78 -0.91 -2.93
CA PRO A 146 -23.81 0.07 -4.02
C PRO A 146 -23.85 1.54 -3.59
N ASN A 147 -24.43 1.81 -2.43
CA ASN A 147 -24.63 3.18 -1.92
C ASN A 147 -23.50 3.64 -0.99
N MET A 148 -22.45 2.85 -0.81
CA MET A 148 -21.30 3.26 0.00
C MET A 148 -20.33 4.10 -0.86
N PRO A 149 -19.71 5.15 -0.26
CA PRO A 149 -18.71 5.93 -0.96
C PRO A 149 -17.49 5.09 -1.34
N THR A 150 -16.92 5.36 -2.50
CA THR A 150 -15.70 4.69 -2.97
C THR A 150 -14.47 5.19 -2.19
N MET A 151 -13.52 4.29 -2.01
CA MET A 151 -12.20 4.62 -1.48
C MET A 151 -11.21 4.76 -2.64
N ASN A 152 -10.57 5.92 -2.75
CA ASN A 152 -9.62 6.23 -3.80
C ASN A 152 -8.23 6.53 -3.20
N PHE A 153 -7.19 6.45 -4.03
CA PHE A 153 -5.89 7.01 -3.65
C PHE A 153 -6.00 8.52 -3.47
N GLY A 154 -5.18 9.10 -2.61
CA GLY A 154 -5.01 10.55 -2.54
C GLY A 154 -4.35 11.12 -3.80
N ASN A 155 -4.22 12.44 -3.85
CA ASN A 155 -3.73 13.18 -5.01
C ASN A 155 -2.23 12.97 -5.21
N MET A 156 -1.81 12.69 -6.45
CA MET A 156 -0.41 12.48 -6.81
C MET A 156 0.15 13.72 -7.52
N PRO A 157 1.11 14.43 -6.91
CA PRO A 157 1.64 15.67 -7.50
C PRO A 157 2.49 15.41 -8.76
N ALA A 158 3.42 14.46 -8.74
CA ALA A 158 4.43 14.22 -9.79
C ALA A 158 5.01 15.55 -10.30
N ASP A 159 5.49 16.37 -9.36
CA ASP A 159 5.78 17.80 -9.55
C ASP A 159 7.27 18.15 -9.50
N GLY A 160 8.14 17.17 -9.24
CA GLY A 160 9.57 17.44 -9.06
C GLY A 160 9.89 18.44 -7.95
N GLY A 161 8.98 18.57 -6.95
CA GLY A 161 9.10 19.51 -5.84
C GLY A 161 8.70 20.95 -6.19
N LYS A 162 7.96 21.18 -7.27
CA LYS A 162 7.58 22.55 -7.69
C LYS A 162 6.26 23.03 -7.11
N LEU A 163 5.30 22.10 -6.89
CA LEU A 163 4.00 22.44 -6.31
C LEU A 163 3.91 22.16 -4.80
N ILE A 164 4.79 21.34 -4.27
CA ILE A 164 4.87 21.08 -2.83
C ILE A 164 5.78 22.13 -2.19
N LEU A 165 5.40 22.57 -1.00
CA LEU A 165 6.09 23.58 -0.22
C LEU A 165 6.37 23.09 1.21
N SER A 166 7.55 23.35 1.72
CA SER A 166 7.83 23.30 3.15
C SER A 166 7.18 24.48 3.89
N ASP A 167 7.16 24.43 5.23
CA ASP A 167 6.71 25.56 6.04
C ASP A 167 7.53 26.84 5.80
N GLU A 168 8.83 26.69 5.55
CA GLU A 168 9.72 27.81 5.27
C GLU A 168 9.42 28.40 3.89
N GLU A 169 9.35 27.58 2.84
CA GLU A 169 9.02 28.03 1.49
C GLU A 169 7.65 28.70 1.42
N ARG A 170 6.65 28.16 2.14
CA ARG A 170 5.33 28.78 2.25
C ARG A 170 5.42 30.18 2.85
N ARG A 171 6.09 30.32 4.02
CA ARG A 171 6.23 31.61 4.70
C ARG A 171 6.96 32.62 3.84
N ASP A 172 8.02 32.21 3.15
CA ASP A 172 8.79 33.07 2.27
C ASP A 172 7.97 33.51 1.04
N LEU A 173 7.20 32.59 0.45
CA LEU A 173 6.33 32.91 -0.68
C LEU A 173 5.24 33.93 -0.27
N ILE A 174 4.54 33.71 0.84
CA ILE A 174 3.49 34.61 1.32
C ILE A 174 4.09 35.98 1.71
N ARG A 175 5.29 36.03 2.31
CA ARG A 175 5.95 37.27 2.66
C ARG A 175 6.27 38.13 1.42
N ARG A 176 6.73 37.49 0.32
CA ARG A 176 7.03 38.17 -0.95
C ARG A 176 5.78 38.51 -1.75
N GLU A 177 4.84 37.60 -1.75
CA GLU A 177 3.61 37.67 -2.54
C GLU A 177 2.39 37.26 -1.68
N PRO A 178 1.83 38.16 -0.88
CA PRO A 178 0.69 37.85 0.02
C PRO A 178 -0.52 37.26 -0.71
N ARG A 179 -0.72 37.66 -1.99
CA ARG A 179 -1.81 37.12 -2.84
C ARG A 179 -1.67 35.63 -3.13
N ALA A 180 -0.49 35.03 -2.91
CA ALA A 180 -0.29 33.61 -3.11
C ALA A 180 -1.01 32.73 -2.08
N GLU A 181 -1.32 33.28 -0.90
CA GLU A 181 -1.91 32.52 0.21
C GLU A 181 -3.20 31.80 -0.17
N GLN A 182 -4.05 32.43 -0.98
CA GLN A 182 -5.32 31.84 -1.46
C GLN A 182 -5.14 30.59 -2.33
N PHE A 183 -3.95 30.36 -2.86
CA PHE A 183 -3.60 29.21 -3.70
C PHE A 183 -2.85 28.12 -2.93
N ILE A 184 -2.56 28.34 -1.66
CA ILE A 184 -1.78 27.40 -0.83
C ILE A 184 -2.74 26.67 0.12
N LYS A 185 -2.67 25.32 0.07
CA LYS A 185 -3.45 24.47 0.98
C LYS A 185 -2.53 23.51 1.75
N PRO A 186 -2.94 23.07 2.96
CA PRO A 186 -2.25 22.00 3.66
C PRO A 186 -2.27 20.71 2.83
N LEU A 187 -1.10 20.09 2.66
CA LEU A 187 -0.95 18.76 2.02
C LEU A 187 -0.70 17.73 3.10
N ILE A 188 -1.55 16.73 3.19
CA ILE A 188 -1.51 15.69 4.22
C ILE A 188 -1.19 14.35 3.58
N GLY A 189 0.06 13.91 3.69
CA GLY A 189 0.46 12.54 3.39
C GLY A 189 0.45 11.66 4.64
N ALA A 190 0.79 10.39 4.48
CA ALA A 190 0.79 9.42 5.58
C ALA A 190 1.77 9.81 6.70
N ASP A 191 2.98 10.21 6.33
CA ASP A 191 4.01 10.63 7.29
C ASP A 191 3.62 11.94 8.01
N ASP A 192 3.02 12.87 7.28
CA ASP A 192 2.54 14.13 7.85
C ASP A 192 1.44 13.88 8.89
N PHE A 193 0.47 13.04 8.53
CA PHE A 193 -0.65 12.70 9.41
C PHE A 193 -0.21 11.91 10.66
N ILE A 194 0.67 10.93 10.48
CA ILE A 194 1.10 10.05 11.57
C ILE A 194 2.04 10.76 12.55
N ASN A 195 2.92 11.62 12.04
CA ASN A 195 4.00 12.23 12.78
C ASN A 195 3.80 13.73 13.04
N GLY A 196 2.64 14.30 12.69
CA GLY A 196 2.31 15.71 12.90
C GLY A 196 3.19 16.66 12.11
N LYS A 197 3.65 16.26 10.92
CA LYS A 197 4.45 17.14 10.05
C LYS A 197 3.53 18.08 9.26
N HIS A 198 4.07 19.21 8.89
CA HIS A 198 3.35 20.21 8.10
C HIS A 198 3.99 20.37 6.74
N ARG A 199 3.22 20.08 5.69
CA ARG A 199 3.55 20.40 4.31
C ARG A 199 2.39 21.12 3.65
N TRP A 200 2.70 21.84 2.59
CA TRP A 200 1.77 22.66 1.87
C TRP A 200 1.84 22.35 0.39
N CYS A 201 0.84 22.73 -0.35
CA CYS A 201 0.89 22.66 -1.81
C CYS A 201 0.23 23.88 -2.43
N ILE A 202 0.73 24.25 -3.61
CA ILE A 202 0.04 25.17 -4.51
C ILE A 202 -1.07 24.37 -5.17
N TRP A 203 -2.32 24.74 -4.92
CA TRP A 203 -3.52 24.06 -5.38
C TRP A 203 -4.31 24.95 -6.29
N LEU A 204 -4.25 24.69 -7.62
CA LEU A 204 -4.78 25.55 -8.67
C LEU A 204 -5.99 24.94 -9.40
N LEU A 205 -6.51 23.80 -8.91
CA LEU A 205 -7.73 23.24 -9.46
C LEU A 205 -8.88 24.26 -9.37
N ASP A 206 -9.59 24.46 -10.48
CA ASP A 206 -10.71 25.40 -10.63
C ASP A 206 -10.36 26.88 -10.34
N LYS A 207 -9.07 27.24 -10.42
CA LYS A 207 -8.59 28.61 -10.32
C LYS A 207 -8.40 29.23 -11.71
N LYS A 208 -8.69 30.52 -11.82
CA LYS A 208 -8.49 31.23 -13.07
C LYS A 208 -7.01 31.46 -13.34
N GLU A 209 -6.60 31.12 -14.55
CA GLU A 209 -5.20 31.21 -14.96
C GLU A 209 -4.61 32.62 -14.78
N GLU A 210 -5.43 33.64 -15.11
CA GLU A 210 -5.06 35.05 -14.98
C GLU A 210 -4.76 35.48 -13.54
N GLU A 211 -5.31 34.81 -12.53
CA GLU A 211 -5.11 35.13 -11.11
C GLU A 211 -3.77 34.64 -10.60
N TYR A 212 -3.42 33.38 -10.88
CA TYR A 212 -2.18 32.80 -10.35
C TYR A 212 -0.95 33.08 -11.21
N LEU A 213 -1.09 33.30 -12.53
CA LEU A 213 0.04 33.69 -13.39
C LEU A 213 0.55 35.14 -13.15
N ARG A 214 -0.26 35.98 -12.49
CA ARG A 214 0.19 37.30 -12.03
C ARG A 214 1.16 37.23 -10.84
N ILE A 215 1.37 36.06 -10.26
CA ILE A 215 2.28 35.84 -9.16
C ILE A 215 3.57 35.24 -9.75
N PRO A 216 4.69 35.99 -9.81
CA PRO A 216 5.90 35.57 -10.52
C PRO A 216 6.45 34.23 -10.03
N ASP A 217 6.47 34.00 -8.70
CA ASP A 217 6.95 32.76 -8.10
C ASP A 217 6.10 31.55 -8.50
N ILE A 218 4.77 31.67 -8.53
CA ILE A 218 3.88 30.58 -8.97
C ILE A 218 4.07 30.31 -10.46
N LYS A 219 4.13 31.36 -11.28
CA LYS A 219 4.38 31.24 -12.72
C LYS A 219 5.71 30.51 -12.98
N GLN A 220 6.78 30.92 -12.33
CA GLN A 220 8.10 30.28 -12.50
C GLN A 220 8.08 28.80 -12.15
N ARG A 221 7.43 28.44 -11.04
CA ARG A 221 7.27 27.04 -10.63
C ARG A 221 6.48 26.20 -11.66
N ILE A 222 5.46 26.78 -12.26
CA ILE A 222 4.65 26.13 -13.33
C ILE A 222 5.50 25.93 -14.58
N ASP A 223 6.26 26.95 -15.01
CA ASP A 223 7.11 26.89 -16.20
C ASP A 223 8.25 25.85 -16.01
N ASP A 224 8.88 25.84 -14.85
CA ASP A 224 9.87 24.82 -14.48
C ASP A 224 9.28 23.41 -14.51
N LEU A 225 8.07 23.25 -13.96
CA LEU A 225 7.39 21.95 -13.92
C LEU A 225 7.01 21.47 -15.33
N ARG A 226 6.63 22.36 -16.23
CA ARG A 226 6.39 22.03 -17.63
C ARG A 226 7.63 21.38 -18.26
N ILE A 227 8.78 22.00 -18.10
CA ILE A 227 10.07 21.49 -18.63
C ILE A 227 10.41 20.11 -18.02
N ILE A 228 10.19 19.93 -16.72
CA ILE A 228 10.43 18.65 -16.02
C ILE A 228 9.53 17.56 -16.61
N ARG A 229 8.23 17.85 -16.80
CA ARG A 229 7.26 16.89 -17.31
C ARG A 229 7.48 16.53 -18.76
N GLU A 230 7.90 17.46 -19.61
CA GLU A 230 8.27 17.21 -21.01
C GLU A 230 9.38 16.14 -21.13
N LYS A 231 10.32 16.14 -20.19
CA LYS A 231 11.45 15.20 -20.14
C LYS A 231 11.14 13.90 -19.38
N SER A 232 9.96 13.76 -18.84
CA SER A 232 9.56 12.59 -18.04
C SER A 232 9.02 11.44 -18.90
N SER A 233 8.81 10.28 -18.29
CA SER A 233 8.11 9.15 -18.92
C SER A 233 6.64 9.41 -19.24
N ARG A 234 6.08 10.55 -18.80
CA ARG A 234 4.68 10.96 -19.01
C ARG A 234 4.62 12.41 -19.52
N PRO A 235 5.15 12.70 -20.72
CA PRO A 235 5.26 14.07 -21.24
C PRO A 235 3.90 14.76 -21.45
N GLN A 236 2.82 14.00 -21.62
CA GLN A 236 1.45 14.54 -21.73
C GLN A 236 1.03 15.40 -20.51
N LEU A 237 1.64 15.18 -19.35
CA LEU A 237 1.36 15.99 -18.14
C LEU A 237 1.89 17.43 -18.26
N ALA A 238 2.76 17.71 -19.22
CA ALA A 238 3.24 19.06 -19.48
C ALA A 238 2.15 20.00 -20.04
N ALA A 239 1.07 19.45 -20.57
CA ALA A 239 -0.07 20.24 -21.04
C ALA A 239 -0.82 20.93 -19.85
N THR A 240 -0.78 20.37 -18.66
CA THR A 240 -1.42 20.93 -17.46
C THR A 240 -0.43 21.02 -16.30
N PRO A 241 0.64 21.83 -16.43
CA PRO A 241 1.73 21.86 -15.44
C PRO A 241 1.32 22.46 -14.10
N HIS A 242 0.23 23.22 -14.05
CA HIS A 242 -0.34 23.82 -12.87
C HIS A 242 -1.15 22.84 -12.01
N LEU A 243 -1.47 21.65 -12.54
CA LEU A 243 -2.27 20.64 -11.83
C LEU A 243 -1.40 19.49 -11.32
N PHE A 244 -1.86 18.82 -10.28
CA PHE A 244 -1.32 17.52 -9.88
C PHE A 244 -1.54 16.50 -11.00
N ALA A 245 -0.65 15.53 -11.13
CA ALA A 245 -0.71 14.50 -12.18
C ALA A 245 -1.96 13.61 -12.05
N GLN A 246 -2.44 13.42 -10.83
CA GLN A 246 -3.70 12.74 -10.55
C GLN A 246 -4.43 13.50 -9.44
N ILE A 247 -5.68 13.82 -9.71
CA ILE A 247 -6.56 14.53 -8.78
C ILE A 247 -7.73 13.61 -8.44
N THR A 248 -7.86 13.32 -7.16
CA THR A 248 -8.92 12.46 -6.59
C THR A 248 -9.55 13.10 -5.36
N GLN A 249 -9.22 14.38 -5.14
CA GLN A 249 -9.70 15.15 -4.00
C GLN A 249 -11.23 15.24 -3.98
N PRO A 250 -11.90 14.81 -2.90
CA PRO A 250 -13.32 15.08 -2.72
C PRO A 250 -13.57 16.60 -2.66
N MET A 251 -14.48 17.07 -3.50
CA MET A 251 -14.78 18.50 -3.62
C MET A 251 -16.07 18.83 -2.89
N GLY A 252 -16.06 19.92 -2.12
CA GLY A 252 -17.26 20.44 -1.42
C GLY A 252 -17.76 19.57 -0.26
N ILE A 253 -17.00 18.53 0.12
CA ILE A 253 -17.37 17.62 1.23
C ILE A 253 -16.16 17.28 2.08
N SER A 254 -16.40 16.88 3.33
CA SER A 254 -15.38 16.29 4.19
C SER A 254 -14.96 14.92 3.68
N PHE A 255 -13.84 14.43 4.17
CA PHE A 255 -13.36 13.11 3.79
C PHE A 255 -12.63 12.39 4.94
N ILE A 256 -12.66 11.07 4.86
CA ILE A 256 -11.85 10.18 5.71
C ILE A 256 -10.51 9.97 5.03
N LEU A 257 -9.42 10.18 5.77
CA LEU A 257 -8.05 9.96 5.33
C LEU A 257 -7.50 8.74 6.04
N ILE A 258 -6.95 7.79 5.28
CA ILE A 258 -6.40 6.54 5.77
C ILE A 258 -4.98 6.38 5.21
N PRO A 259 -3.92 6.39 6.04
CA PRO A 259 -2.58 6.06 5.59
C PRO A 259 -2.52 4.68 4.93
N ARG A 260 -1.84 4.57 3.79
CA ARG A 260 -1.70 3.30 3.05
C ARG A 260 -0.87 2.25 3.77
N VAL A 261 -0.02 2.68 4.68
CA VAL A 261 0.82 1.82 5.52
C VAL A 261 0.71 2.26 6.98
N SER A 262 0.68 1.28 7.87
CA SER A 262 0.73 1.48 9.31
C SER A 262 1.67 0.44 9.93
N SER A 263 2.08 0.66 11.17
CA SER A 263 2.90 -0.30 11.91
C SER A 263 2.01 -1.40 12.51
N GLU A 264 2.43 -2.66 12.42
CA GLU A 264 1.82 -3.81 13.09
C GLU A 264 1.76 -3.66 14.63
N ASN A 265 2.64 -2.81 15.18
CA ASN A 265 2.70 -2.53 16.61
C ASN A 265 1.62 -1.54 17.08
N ARG A 266 0.86 -0.93 16.17
CA ARG A 266 -0.23 -0.03 16.53
C ARG A 266 -1.51 -0.81 16.85
N THR A 267 -2.12 -0.46 17.97
CA THR A 267 -3.45 -1.01 18.35
C THR A 267 -4.54 -0.52 17.41
N TYR A 268 -4.42 0.73 16.93
CA TYR A 268 -5.35 1.36 16.01
C TYR A 268 -4.61 1.89 14.79
N ILE A 269 -5.16 1.65 13.60
CA ILE A 269 -4.74 2.33 12.38
C ILE A 269 -5.09 3.81 12.54
N PRO A 270 -4.15 4.73 12.35
CA PRO A 270 -4.44 6.16 12.39
C PRO A 270 -5.33 6.52 11.20
N ILE A 271 -6.56 6.94 11.49
CA ILE A 271 -7.54 7.36 10.49
C ILE A 271 -7.99 8.76 10.88
N GLY A 272 -8.03 9.69 9.93
CA GLY A 272 -8.45 11.06 10.14
C GLY A 272 -9.78 11.38 9.46
N TYR A 273 -10.52 12.34 10.01
CA TYR A 273 -11.68 12.96 9.37
C TYR A 273 -11.34 14.43 9.12
N LEU A 274 -11.21 14.80 7.86
CA LEU A 274 -10.69 16.09 7.42
C LEU A 274 -11.72 16.85 6.58
N THR A 275 -11.54 18.16 6.52
CA THR A 275 -12.37 19.05 5.69
C THR A 275 -11.77 19.23 4.30
N GLU A 276 -12.55 19.75 3.37
CA GLU A 276 -12.15 20.09 2.00
C GLU A 276 -10.99 21.09 1.89
N ASN A 277 -10.65 21.76 3.01
CA ASN A 277 -9.52 22.68 3.05
C ASN A 277 -8.15 21.98 3.03
N ASN A 278 -8.12 20.68 3.31
CA ASN A 278 -6.92 19.87 3.29
C ASN A 278 -6.83 19.07 1.99
N ILE A 279 -5.65 18.94 1.44
CA ILE A 279 -5.39 18.12 0.26
C ILE A 279 -4.73 16.80 0.73
N ALA A 280 -5.33 15.67 0.38
CA ALA A 280 -4.76 14.37 0.70
C ALA A 280 -3.70 13.96 -0.33
N GLY A 281 -2.50 13.58 0.14
CA GLY A 281 -1.42 13.05 -0.71
C GLY A 281 -1.60 11.57 -1.03
N ASP A 282 -0.95 11.08 -2.08
CA ASP A 282 -1.04 9.72 -2.63
C ASP A 282 -0.51 8.60 -1.72
N SER A 283 0.17 8.96 -0.63
CA SER A 283 0.52 8.02 0.45
C SER A 283 -0.66 7.67 1.37
N CYS A 284 -1.83 8.27 1.13
CA CYS A 284 -3.09 7.99 1.83
C CYS A 284 -4.16 7.49 0.86
N MET A 285 -5.18 6.82 1.43
CA MET A 285 -6.47 6.58 0.79
C MET A 285 -7.47 7.63 1.30
N VAL A 286 -8.45 7.95 0.47
CA VAL A 286 -9.50 8.93 0.79
C VAL A 286 -10.89 8.36 0.52
N ILE A 287 -11.83 8.69 1.39
CA ILE A 287 -13.26 8.40 1.22
C ILE A 287 -14.01 9.71 1.40
N GLY A 288 -14.56 10.25 0.32
CA GLY A 288 -15.39 11.47 0.37
C GLY A 288 -16.72 11.17 1.05
N THR A 289 -16.99 11.79 2.21
CA THR A 289 -18.24 11.60 2.94
C THR A 289 -18.45 12.65 4.03
N ASN A 290 -19.69 13.10 4.17
CA ASN A 290 -20.12 13.91 5.31
C ASN A 290 -20.70 13.06 6.46
N HIS A 291 -20.74 11.72 6.30
CA HIS A 291 -21.28 10.82 7.30
C HIS A 291 -20.19 10.40 8.30
N ILE A 292 -20.16 11.06 9.46
CA ILE A 292 -19.20 10.75 10.53
C ILE A 292 -19.38 9.32 11.09
N SER A 293 -20.55 8.72 10.91
CA SER A 293 -20.81 7.33 11.30
C SER A 293 -19.86 6.34 10.61
N LEU A 294 -19.50 6.57 9.34
CA LEU A 294 -18.54 5.74 8.64
C LEU A 294 -17.14 5.85 9.27
N PHE A 295 -16.74 7.06 9.64
CA PHE A 295 -15.50 7.28 10.38
C PHE A 295 -15.50 6.55 11.73
N ALA A 296 -16.60 6.61 12.47
CA ALA A 296 -16.75 5.91 13.75
C ALA A 296 -16.65 4.38 13.59
N ILE A 297 -17.24 3.81 12.52
CA ILE A 297 -17.13 2.38 12.22
C ILE A 297 -15.68 2.01 11.92
N LEU A 298 -15.02 2.74 11.01
CA LEU A 298 -13.64 2.46 10.59
C LEU A 298 -12.64 2.61 11.74
N THR A 299 -12.89 3.48 12.72
CA THR A 299 -12.03 3.66 13.90
C THR A 299 -12.44 2.77 15.07
N SER A 300 -13.50 1.98 14.94
CA SER A 300 -13.99 1.11 16.00
C SER A 300 -13.02 -0.03 16.33
N LYS A 301 -13.08 -0.50 17.59
CA LYS A 301 -12.33 -1.68 18.04
C LYS A 301 -12.68 -2.94 17.23
N MET A 302 -13.95 -3.07 16.80
CA MET A 302 -14.39 -4.19 15.98
C MET A 302 -13.68 -4.21 14.61
N HIS A 303 -13.66 -3.06 13.91
CA HIS A 303 -12.95 -2.96 12.64
C HIS A 303 -11.45 -3.20 12.81
N MET A 304 -10.82 -2.64 13.85
CA MET A 304 -9.40 -2.87 14.14
C MET A 304 -9.07 -4.34 14.42
N ALA A 305 -9.97 -5.06 15.08
CA ALA A 305 -9.81 -6.50 15.32
C ALA A 305 -9.98 -7.34 14.04
N TRP A 306 -10.76 -6.83 13.08
CA TRP A 306 -10.96 -7.51 11.78
C TRP A 306 -9.80 -7.30 10.80
N VAL A 307 -9.19 -6.11 10.80
CA VAL A 307 -8.07 -5.80 9.88
C VAL A 307 -6.69 -6.23 10.41
N LYS A 308 -6.59 -6.64 11.67
CA LYS A 308 -5.37 -7.07 12.36
C LYS A 308 -5.11 -8.57 12.18
#